data_464d18d82f0f5317b26a6f9ca46277f3
#
_entry.id   464d18d82f0f5317b26a6f9ca46277f3
#
_cell.length_a   1.000
_cell.length_b   1.000
_cell.length_c   1.000
_cell.angle_alpha   90.00
_cell.angle_beta   90.00
_cell.angle_gamma   90.00
#
_symmetry.space_group_name_H-M   'P 1'
#
loop_
_entity.id
_entity.type
_entity.pdbx_description
1 polymer ?
#
loop_
_entity_poly.entity_id
_entity_poly.type
_entity_poly.pdbx_seq_one_letter_code
_entity_poly.pdbx_strand_id
1 'polypeptide(L)'
;MIKNLNILVLLLLSVNCKAQNPIIPRYNNGATFGEVNNAYYKDVDNFLNQFEGIWQYTTTTDTLTVRFVKKLKMKLTYGRIFYYTDFLVGEFRYVENGVEKTNTLSNLSINHLNAFNYNLYSSSKIGKYNYPRCNECEDNVERLRITFDEPANDDDMLAADFVIRHEIEAGVEKIKVQFVLMTSPIGIKKGTDTTPSVARKHTIPYGNYTLTKQ
;
A
#
# COMPACT_ATOMS: atom_id res chain seq x y z
N MET A 1 21.65 52.55 23.87
CA MET A 1 20.32 51.92 23.73
C MET A 1 20.16 51.14 22.39
N ILE A 2 20.58 51.66 21.26
CA ILE A 2 20.40 51.03 19.92
C ILE A 2 21.11 49.70 19.77
N LYS A 3 22.33 49.51 20.35
CA LYS A 3 23.07 48.24 20.29
C LYS A 3 22.35 47.06 20.98
N ASN A 4 21.67 47.32 22.09
CA ASN A 4 20.93 46.29 22.82
C ASN A 4 19.62 45.90 22.13
N LEU A 5 19.02 46.80 21.38
CA LEU A 5 17.80 46.52 20.59
C LEU A 5 18.08 45.60 19.42
N ASN A 6 19.24 45.76 18.74
CA ASN A 6 19.63 44.86 17.64
C ASN A 6 19.93 43.44 18.13
N ILE A 7 20.50 43.24 19.32
CA ILE A 7 20.72 41.93 19.90
C ILE A 7 19.41 41.24 20.26
N LEU A 8 18.45 42.00 20.80
CA LEU A 8 17.13 41.47 21.14
C LEU A 8 16.35 41.00 19.87
N VAL A 9 16.43 41.79 18.77
CA VAL A 9 15.80 41.43 17.47
C VAL A 9 16.47 40.18 16.89
N LEU A 10 17.79 40.04 16.98
CA LEU A 10 18.51 38.82 16.52
C LEU A 10 18.12 37.58 17.34
N LEU A 11 17.96 37.72 18.65
CA LEU A 11 17.49 36.62 19.52
C LEU A 11 16.04 36.22 19.20
N LEU A 12 15.15 37.16 18.89
CA LEU A 12 13.76 36.86 18.51
C LEU A 12 13.64 36.15 17.16
N LEU A 13 14.56 36.38 16.22
CA LEU A 13 14.58 35.71 14.93
C LEU A 13 15.07 34.24 15.02
N SER A 14 15.89 33.91 16.03
CA SER A 14 16.41 32.54 16.22
C SER A 14 15.38 31.58 16.83
N VAL A 15 14.31 32.06 17.44
CA VAL A 15 13.31 31.24 18.15
C VAL A 15 12.28 30.62 17.19
N ASN A 16 12.23 31.04 15.90
CA ASN A 16 11.26 30.55 14.93
C ASN A 16 11.78 29.38 14.06
N CYS A 17 12.96 28.85 14.34
CA CYS A 17 13.49 27.70 13.60
C CYS A 17 12.77 26.43 14.07
N LYS A 18 11.59 26.13 13.52
CA LYS A 18 10.96 24.81 13.69
C LYS A 18 11.85 23.79 13.02
N ALA A 19 12.39 22.85 13.80
CA ALA A 19 13.10 21.72 13.24
C ALA A 19 12.17 20.96 12.27
N GLN A 20 12.53 20.98 10.99
CA GLN A 20 11.80 20.21 9.99
C GLN A 20 12.02 18.71 10.20
N ASN A 21 11.00 17.91 9.90
CA ASN A 21 11.18 16.46 9.91
C ASN A 21 12.32 16.08 8.95
N PRO A 22 13.31 15.26 9.37
CA PRO A 22 14.30 14.74 8.45
C PRO A 22 13.59 14.03 7.30
N ILE A 23 13.91 14.42 6.05
CA ILE A 23 13.37 13.75 4.85
C ILE A 23 14.33 12.61 4.50
N ILE A 24 13.79 11.40 4.47
CA ILE A 24 14.51 10.17 4.10
C ILE A 24 13.78 9.58 2.88
N PRO A 25 14.49 9.19 1.82
CA PRO A 25 13.85 8.48 0.70
C PRO A 25 13.16 7.22 1.21
N ARG A 26 11.88 7.01 0.86
CA ARG A 26 11.11 5.82 1.28
C ARG A 26 11.70 4.52 0.74
N TYR A 27 12.23 4.58 -0.48
CA TYR A 27 12.86 3.48 -1.18
C TYR A 27 14.33 3.82 -1.46
N ASN A 28 15.18 2.84 -1.57
CA ASN A 28 16.61 2.99 -1.96
C ASN A 28 17.51 3.76 -0.96
N ASN A 29 17.20 3.71 0.32
CA ASN A 29 17.95 4.51 1.30
C ASN A 29 18.99 3.73 2.11
N GLY A 30 19.08 2.41 1.95
CA GLY A 30 19.98 1.58 2.77
C GLY A 30 19.74 1.67 4.29
N ALA A 31 18.87 2.57 4.72
CA ALA A 31 18.47 2.73 6.11
C ALA A 31 17.24 1.88 6.41
N THR A 32 17.10 1.47 7.64
CA THR A 32 15.94 0.70 8.05
C THR A 32 14.71 1.61 8.11
N PHE A 33 13.70 1.26 7.35
CA PHE A 33 12.44 2.00 7.30
C PHE A 33 11.79 2.04 8.68
N GLY A 34 11.44 3.26 9.14
CA GLY A 34 10.72 3.46 10.40
C GLY A 34 11.59 3.58 11.65
N GLU A 35 12.94 3.55 11.57
CA GLU A 35 13.82 3.64 12.75
C GLU A 35 14.07 5.07 13.22
N VAL A 36 14.01 6.06 12.34
CA VAL A 36 14.29 7.44 12.70
C VAL A 36 13.04 8.12 13.20
N ASN A 37 13.02 8.45 14.49
CA ASN A 37 11.89 9.14 15.11
C ASN A 37 11.65 10.51 14.47
N ASN A 38 10.39 10.86 14.25
CA ASN A 38 9.94 12.10 13.62
C ASN A 38 10.46 12.32 12.19
N ALA A 39 10.96 11.29 11.49
CA ALA A 39 11.37 11.39 10.10
C ALA A 39 10.15 11.38 9.14
N TYR A 40 10.38 11.90 7.93
CA TYR A 40 9.45 11.76 6.82
C TYR A 40 10.07 10.88 5.73
N TYR A 41 9.63 9.62 5.66
CA TYR A 41 10.00 8.69 4.60
C TYR A 41 9.19 9.01 3.35
N LYS A 42 9.79 9.81 2.47
CA LYS A 42 9.13 10.36 1.30
C LYS A 42 9.40 9.53 0.04
N ASP A 43 8.39 9.37 -0.79
CA ASP A 43 8.52 8.86 -2.16
C ASP A 43 9.13 9.96 -3.06
N VAL A 44 10.46 10.13 -2.96
CA VAL A 44 11.19 11.22 -3.62
C VAL A 44 11.26 11.04 -5.14
N ASP A 45 11.21 9.81 -5.63
CA ASP A 45 11.27 9.46 -7.05
C ASP A 45 9.87 9.43 -7.70
N ASN A 46 8.82 9.73 -6.92
CA ASN A 46 7.42 9.65 -7.37
C ASN A 46 7.03 8.26 -7.92
N PHE A 47 7.67 7.22 -7.41
CA PHE A 47 7.41 5.84 -7.82
C PHE A 47 5.95 5.41 -7.67
N LEU A 48 5.24 5.93 -6.65
CA LEU A 48 3.84 5.60 -6.41
C LEU A 48 2.88 6.24 -7.44
N ASN A 49 3.27 7.34 -8.09
CA ASN A 49 2.37 8.09 -8.97
C ASN A 49 1.88 7.27 -10.18
N GLN A 50 2.70 6.37 -10.70
CA GLN A 50 2.37 5.53 -11.85
C GLN A 50 1.19 4.57 -11.59
N PHE A 51 0.87 4.33 -10.32
CA PHE A 51 -0.21 3.42 -9.93
C PHE A 51 -1.51 4.14 -9.58
N GLU A 52 -1.51 5.47 -9.46
CA GLU A 52 -2.73 6.23 -9.15
C GLU A 52 -3.76 6.14 -10.27
N GLY A 53 -5.03 6.06 -9.88
CA GLY A 53 -6.15 6.02 -10.82
C GLY A 53 -7.09 4.85 -10.59
N ILE A 54 -7.95 4.62 -11.57
CA ILE A 54 -8.91 3.52 -11.60
C ILE A 54 -8.39 2.48 -12.59
N TRP A 55 -8.36 1.25 -12.17
CA TRP A 55 -7.86 0.12 -12.93
C TRP A 55 -8.91 -0.98 -12.98
N GLN A 56 -9.12 -1.58 -14.15
CA GLN A 56 -10.16 -2.59 -14.33
C GLN A 56 -9.65 -3.81 -15.08
N TYR A 57 -9.96 -4.98 -14.54
CA TYR A 57 -9.90 -6.28 -15.20
C TYR A 57 -11.30 -6.75 -15.47
N THR A 58 -11.57 -7.24 -16.70
CA THR A 58 -12.88 -7.73 -17.09
C THR A 58 -12.73 -8.99 -17.93
N THR A 59 -13.54 -9.99 -17.64
CA THR A 59 -13.79 -11.17 -18.47
C THR A 59 -15.27 -11.19 -18.86
N THR A 60 -15.71 -12.30 -19.47
CA THR A 60 -17.13 -12.50 -19.77
C THR A 60 -18.01 -12.61 -18.53
N THR A 61 -17.43 -13.01 -17.39
CA THR A 61 -18.17 -13.30 -16.15
C THR A 61 -17.77 -12.36 -15.01
N ASP A 62 -16.51 -11.93 -14.96
CA ASP A 62 -15.94 -11.32 -13.78
C ASP A 62 -15.41 -9.91 -14.06
N THR A 63 -15.56 -9.03 -13.09
CA THR A 63 -14.97 -7.69 -13.13
C THR A 63 -14.31 -7.39 -11.80
N LEU A 64 -13.02 -7.04 -11.84
CA LEU A 64 -12.29 -6.48 -10.72
C LEU A 64 -11.95 -5.02 -11.03
N THR A 65 -12.47 -4.11 -10.23
CA THR A 65 -12.12 -2.69 -10.27
C THR A 65 -11.31 -2.35 -9.04
N VAL A 66 -10.17 -1.70 -9.23
CA VAL A 66 -9.31 -1.22 -8.15
C VAL A 66 -9.09 0.28 -8.36
N ARG A 67 -9.22 1.07 -7.28
CA ARG A 67 -8.90 2.49 -7.30
C ARG A 67 -7.79 2.76 -6.31
N PHE A 68 -6.69 3.35 -6.79
CA PHE A 68 -5.55 3.76 -5.99
C PHE A 68 -5.43 5.28 -5.90
N VAL A 69 -5.03 5.75 -4.71
CA VAL A 69 -4.78 7.16 -4.40
C VAL A 69 -3.50 7.27 -3.57
N LYS A 70 -2.62 8.19 -3.93
CA LYS A 70 -1.43 8.50 -3.13
C LYS A 70 -1.82 9.42 -1.97
N LYS A 71 -1.47 9.03 -0.76
CA LYS A 71 -1.60 9.81 0.47
C LYS A 71 -0.23 10.24 0.94
N LEU A 72 -0.05 11.54 1.10
CA LEU A 72 1.24 12.11 1.49
C LEU A 72 1.35 12.23 3.01
N LYS A 73 2.55 11.98 3.51
CA LYS A 73 2.96 12.28 4.89
C LYS A 73 1.99 11.72 5.95
N MET A 74 1.50 10.49 5.76
CA MET A 74 0.68 9.80 6.76
C MET A 74 1.52 9.43 7.97
N LYS A 75 0.99 9.67 9.17
CA LYS A 75 1.68 9.37 10.44
C LYS A 75 1.53 7.91 10.78
N LEU A 76 2.64 7.26 11.11
CA LEU A 76 2.68 5.94 11.72
C LEU A 76 3.33 6.01 13.10
N THR A 77 2.86 5.16 14.02
CA THR A 77 3.42 5.02 15.36
C THR A 77 3.75 3.56 15.61
N TYR A 78 4.98 3.28 16.01
CA TYR A 78 5.42 1.94 16.38
C TYR A 78 6.14 2.01 17.73
N GLY A 79 5.48 1.52 18.77
CA GLY A 79 5.98 1.63 20.14
C GLY A 79 6.15 3.10 20.56
N ARG A 80 7.40 3.50 20.83
CA ARG A 80 7.75 4.88 21.23
C ARG A 80 8.19 5.76 20.06
N ILE A 81 8.30 5.20 18.86
CA ILE A 81 8.73 5.90 17.66
C ILE A 81 7.51 6.26 16.83
N PHE A 82 7.49 7.48 16.32
CA PHE A 82 6.55 7.85 15.26
C PHE A 82 7.32 8.44 14.08
N TYR A 83 6.78 8.28 12.89
CA TYR A 83 7.32 8.83 11.67
C TYR A 83 6.20 9.08 10.67
N TYR A 84 6.53 9.75 9.60
CA TYR A 84 5.61 10.02 8.50
C TYR A 84 6.07 9.29 7.25
N THR A 85 5.14 8.88 6.40
CA THR A 85 5.47 8.27 5.12
C THR A 85 4.38 8.50 4.09
N ASP A 86 4.74 8.45 2.80
CA ASP A 86 3.78 8.42 1.71
C ASP A 86 3.26 7.00 1.53
N PHE A 87 1.97 6.88 1.23
CA PHE A 87 1.33 5.61 0.91
C PHE A 87 0.60 5.70 -0.43
N LEU A 88 0.60 4.61 -1.16
CA LEU A 88 -0.45 4.30 -2.10
C LEU A 88 -1.50 3.51 -1.33
N VAL A 89 -2.70 4.04 -1.23
CA VAL A 89 -3.85 3.34 -0.62
C VAL A 89 -4.90 3.08 -1.69
N GLY A 90 -5.74 2.11 -1.48
CA GLY A 90 -6.75 1.76 -2.48
C GLY A 90 -7.92 1.01 -1.91
N GLU A 91 -8.92 0.90 -2.76
CA GLU A 91 -10.15 0.16 -2.52
C GLU A 91 -10.55 -0.60 -3.78
N PHE A 92 -11.38 -1.60 -3.62
CA PHE A 92 -11.74 -2.47 -4.72
C PHE A 92 -13.23 -2.82 -4.77
N ARG A 93 -13.67 -3.25 -5.95
CA ARG A 93 -14.97 -3.86 -6.20
C ARG A 93 -14.76 -5.12 -7.01
N TYR A 94 -15.36 -6.23 -6.59
CA TYR A 94 -15.32 -7.48 -7.31
C TYR A 94 -16.73 -7.98 -7.61
N VAL A 95 -16.97 -8.30 -8.89
CA VAL A 95 -18.20 -8.90 -9.41
C VAL A 95 -17.85 -10.23 -10.02
N GLU A 96 -18.56 -11.29 -9.67
CA GLU A 96 -18.42 -12.62 -10.19
C GLU A 96 -19.77 -13.10 -10.76
N ASN A 97 -19.81 -13.54 -12.01
CA ASN A 97 -21.04 -13.96 -12.69
C ASN A 97 -22.17 -12.93 -12.61
N GLY A 98 -21.84 -11.63 -12.74
CA GLY A 98 -22.80 -10.53 -12.64
C GLY A 98 -23.27 -10.21 -11.22
N VAL A 99 -22.79 -10.93 -10.19
CA VAL A 99 -23.14 -10.71 -8.79
C VAL A 99 -21.99 -9.98 -8.07
N GLU A 100 -22.29 -8.82 -7.48
CA GLU A 100 -21.32 -8.10 -6.65
C GLU A 100 -21.01 -8.90 -5.38
N LYS A 101 -19.75 -9.26 -5.20
CA LYS A 101 -19.26 -10.02 -4.05
C LYS A 101 -18.73 -9.10 -2.96
N THR A 102 -17.94 -8.10 -3.36
CA THR A 102 -17.36 -7.13 -2.43
C THR A 102 -17.28 -5.77 -3.11
N ASN A 103 -17.54 -4.70 -2.37
CA ASN A 103 -17.39 -3.33 -2.84
C ASN A 103 -16.99 -2.41 -1.69
N THR A 104 -15.74 -1.99 -1.69
CA THR A 104 -15.15 -1.10 -0.67
C THR A 104 -14.88 0.30 -1.21
N LEU A 105 -15.18 0.59 -2.50
CA LEU A 105 -14.78 1.82 -3.19
C LEU A 105 -15.20 3.11 -2.46
N SER A 106 -16.32 3.09 -1.73
CA SER A 106 -16.80 4.25 -0.94
C SER A 106 -15.88 4.62 0.21
N ASN A 107 -15.06 3.67 0.72
CA ASN A 107 -14.11 3.91 1.81
C ASN A 107 -13.04 4.95 1.44
N LEU A 108 -12.72 5.12 0.13
CA LEU A 108 -11.81 6.18 -0.33
C LEU A 108 -12.33 7.60 -0.11
N SER A 109 -13.63 7.78 0.10
CA SER A 109 -14.21 9.10 0.44
C SER A 109 -13.88 9.51 1.88
N ILE A 110 -13.50 8.55 2.73
CA ILE A 110 -13.10 8.77 4.11
C ILE A 110 -11.60 9.13 4.12
N ASN A 111 -11.26 10.23 4.77
CA ASN A 111 -9.86 10.59 4.96
C ASN A 111 -9.31 9.97 6.24
N HIS A 112 -8.96 8.69 6.17
CA HIS A 112 -8.39 7.97 7.31
C HIS A 112 -7.02 8.56 7.71
N LEU A 113 -6.80 8.68 9.01
CA LEU A 113 -5.50 9.10 9.56
C LEU A 113 -4.45 7.99 9.51
N ASN A 114 -4.90 6.74 9.45
CA ASN A 114 -4.06 5.55 9.37
C ASN A 114 -4.26 4.85 8.01
N ALA A 115 -3.17 4.57 7.31
CA ALA A 115 -3.21 3.85 6.03
C ALA A 115 -3.79 2.44 6.14
N PHE A 116 -3.66 1.81 7.30
CA PHE A 116 -4.15 0.44 7.57
C PHE A 116 -5.68 0.35 7.69
N ASN A 117 -6.38 1.48 7.63
CA ASN A 117 -7.85 1.53 7.56
C ASN A 117 -8.38 1.48 6.12
N TYR A 118 -7.50 1.44 5.13
CA TYR A 118 -7.84 1.15 3.74
C TYR A 118 -7.63 -0.34 3.45
N ASN A 119 -8.43 -0.91 2.58
CA ASN A 119 -8.35 -2.33 2.24
C ASN A 119 -7.10 -2.70 1.40
N LEU A 120 -6.51 -1.72 0.74
CA LEU A 120 -5.26 -1.85 0.00
C LEU A 120 -4.29 -0.77 0.45
N TYR A 121 -3.07 -1.14 0.86
CA TYR A 121 -2.04 -0.17 1.23
C TYR A 121 -0.64 -0.66 0.87
N SER A 122 0.17 0.24 0.33
CA SER A 122 1.52 -0.10 -0.12
C SER A 122 2.46 -0.36 1.05
N SER A 123 3.23 -1.44 0.95
CA SER A 123 4.24 -1.83 1.96
C SER A 123 5.66 -1.60 1.46
N SER A 124 6.11 -2.30 0.45
CA SER A 124 7.50 -2.28 -0.01
C SER A 124 7.64 -2.30 -1.52
N LYS A 125 8.76 -1.77 -2.00
CA LYS A 125 9.25 -1.94 -3.37
C LYS A 125 10.09 -3.22 -3.43
N ILE A 126 9.83 -4.07 -4.41
CA ILE A 126 10.50 -5.36 -4.58
C ILE A 126 10.96 -5.58 -6.01
N GLY A 127 12.07 -6.29 -6.16
CA GLY A 127 12.60 -6.67 -7.48
C GLY A 127 12.07 -8.02 -7.98
N LYS A 128 12.55 -8.42 -9.16
CA LYS A 128 12.18 -9.63 -9.89
C LYS A 128 12.23 -10.93 -9.05
N TYR A 129 13.29 -11.08 -8.25
CA TYR A 129 13.58 -12.32 -7.52
C TYR A 129 12.88 -12.43 -6.16
N ASN A 130 12.28 -11.35 -5.67
CA ASN A 130 11.50 -11.40 -4.45
C ASN A 130 10.18 -12.15 -4.65
N TYR A 131 9.67 -12.77 -3.58
CA TYR A 131 8.39 -13.46 -3.64
C TYR A 131 7.21 -12.49 -3.77
N PRO A 132 6.23 -12.81 -4.63
CA PRO A 132 6.24 -13.80 -5.68
C PRO A 132 7.24 -13.45 -6.79
N ARG A 133 7.95 -14.45 -7.31
CA ARG A 133 8.88 -14.20 -8.43
C ARG A 133 8.15 -13.74 -9.68
N CYS A 134 8.82 -12.88 -10.44
CA CYS A 134 8.34 -12.44 -11.75
C CYS A 134 9.28 -12.98 -12.83
N ASN A 135 8.95 -14.12 -13.44
CA ASN A 135 9.83 -14.75 -14.43
C ASN A 135 9.90 -13.96 -15.74
N GLU A 136 8.81 -13.25 -16.07
CA GLU A 136 8.69 -12.41 -17.28
C GLU A 136 9.26 -10.99 -17.13
N CYS A 137 9.61 -10.58 -15.89
CA CYS A 137 10.20 -9.26 -15.65
C CYS A 137 11.67 -9.22 -16.10
N GLU A 138 12.10 -8.06 -16.60
CA GLU A 138 13.52 -7.73 -16.70
C GLU A 138 14.13 -7.52 -15.31
N ASP A 139 15.46 -7.61 -15.19
CA ASP A 139 16.14 -7.59 -13.88
C ASP A 139 16.00 -6.25 -13.14
N ASN A 140 15.83 -5.15 -13.88
CA ASN A 140 15.66 -3.80 -13.34
C ASN A 140 14.21 -3.42 -13.02
N VAL A 141 13.24 -4.30 -13.30
CA VAL A 141 11.82 -4.00 -13.05
C VAL A 141 11.54 -4.03 -11.56
N GLU A 142 11.04 -2.90 -11.07
CA GLU A 142 10.61 -2.72 -9.70
C GLU A 142 9.08 -2.90 -9.61
N ARG A 143 8.64 -3.65 -8.61
CA ARG A 143 7.24 -3.93 -8.34
C ARG A 143 6.86 -3.37 -6.98
N LEU A 144 5.62 -2.96 -6.83
CA LEU A 144 5.06 -2.51 -5.57
C LEU A 144 4.27 -3.62 -4.91
N ARG A 145 4.60 -3.93 -3.67
CA ARG A 145 3.81 -4.81 -2.81
C ARG A 145 2.73 -4.00 -2.10
N ILE A 146 1.52 -4.47 -2.19
CA ILE A 146 0.34 -3.88 -1.57
C ILE A 146 -0.32 -4.94 -0.72
N THR A 147 -0.45 -4.70 0.56
CA THR A 147 -1.22 -5.55 1.47
C THR A 147 -2.69 -5.47 1.10
N PHE A 148 -3.33 -6.62 1.02
CA PHE A 148 -4.75 -6.77 0.71
C PHE A 148 -5.50 -7.21 1.96
N ASP A 149 -6.51 -6.45 2.33
CA ASP A 149 -7.42 -6.73 3.42
C ASP A 149 -8.86 -6.78 2.92
N GLU A 150 -9.57 -7.86 3.19
CA GLU A 150 -10.96 -8.04 2.78
C GLU A 150 -11.89 -7.91 3.98
N PRO A 151 -12.86 -6.96 3.98
CA PRO A 151 -13.68 -6.67 5.16
C PRO A 151 -14.51 -7.85 5.66
N ALA A 152 -14.87 -8.77 4.77
CA ALA A 152 -15.65 -9.96 5.13
C ALA A 152 -14.80 -11.07 5.77
N ASN A 153 -13.50 -10.86 5.88
CA ASN A 153 -12.56 -11.86 6.33
C ASN A 153 -12.03 -11.52 7.72
N ASP A 154 -12.72 -12.03 8.75
CA ASP A 154 -12.33 -11.87 10.18
C ASP A 154 -11.11 -12.74 10.56
N ASP A 155 -10.42 -13.35 9.60
CA ASP A 155 -9.29 -14.23 9.87
C ASP A 155 -7.96 -13.50 9.72
N ASP A 156 -7.44 -12.97 10.81
CA ASP A 156 -6.12 -12.33 10.89
C ASP A 156 -4.97 -13.21 10.36
N MET A 157 -5.23 -14.52 10.19
CA MET A 157 -4.26 -15.49 9.68
C MET A 157 -4.25 -15.57 8.14
N LEU A 158 -5.22 -14.95 7.47
CA LEU A 158 -5.35 -14.99 6.01
C LEU A 158 -4.77 -13.72 5.37
N ALA A 159 -3.45 -13.56 5.40
CA ALA A 159 -2.78 -12.43 4.77
C ALA A 159 -2.56 -12.69 3.27
N ALA A 160 -2.83 -11.68 2.45
CA ALA A 160 -2.59 -11.70 1.02
C ALA A 160 -2.01 -10.37 0.52
N ASP A 161 -1.29 -10.43 -0.60
CA ASP A 161 -0.73 -9.27 -1.24
C ASP A 161 -1.12 -9.18 -2.72
N PHE A 162 -1.36 -7.95 -3.18
CA PHE A 162 -1.24 -7.57 -4.58
C PHE A 162 0.18 -7.11 -4.83
N VAL A 163 0.93 -7.81 -5.66
CA VAL A 163 2.22 -7.35 -6.14
C VAL A 163 2.03 -6.82 -7.55
N ILE A 164 2.18 -5.52 -7.71
CA ILE A 164 1.83 -4.81 -8.94
C ILE A 164 3.04 -4.22 -9.64
N ARG A 165 3.00 -4.17 -10.98
CA ARG A 165 3.92 -3.43 -11.83
C ARG A 165 3.14 -2.66 -12.88
N HIS A 166 3.62 -1.47 -13.21
CA HIS A 166 3.04 -0.64 -14.25
C HIS A 166 3.70 -0.95 -15.59
N GLU A 167 2.90 -0.99 -16.65
CA GLU A 167 3.33 -1.18 -18.02
C GLU A 167 2.52 -0.29 -18.98
N ILE A 168 3.13 0.04 -20.11
CA ILE A 168 2.42 0.66 -21.24
C ILE A 168 2.51 -0.30 -22.42
N GLU A 169 1.38 -0.89 -22.81
CA GLU A 169 1.27 -1.79 -23.95
C GLU A 169 0.46 -1.14 -25.05
N ALA A 170 1.05 -0.94 -26.22
CA ALA A 170 0.42 -0.28 -27.38
C ALA A 170 -0.24 1.08 -27.03
N GLY A 171 0.41 1.87 -26.17
CA GLY A 171 -0.10 3.18 -25.73
C GLY A 171 -1.18 3.14 -24.65
N VAL A 172 -1.53 1.96 -24.15
CA VAL A 172 -2.51 1.78 -23.08
C VAL A 172 -1.81 1.49 -21.77
N GLU A 173 -2.10 2.29 -20.74
CA GLU A 173 -1.58 2.05 -19.39
C GLU A 173 -2.25 0.83 -18.76
N LYS A 174 -1.42 -0.06 -18.22
CA LYS A 174 -1.84 -1.29 -17.54
C LYS A 174 -1.07 -1.49 -16.25
N ILE A 175 -1.68 -2.18 -15.31
CA ILE A 175 -0.98 -2.80 -14.18
C ILE A 175 -1.11 -4.32 -14.26
N LYS A 176 0.03 -5.01 -14.13
CA LYS A 176 0.08 -6.46 -13.94
C LYS A 176 0.07 -6.73 -12.43
N VAL A 177 -0.85 -7.55 -12.00
CA VAL A 177 -1.06 -7.88 -10.59
C VAL A 177 -0.80 -9.36 -10.40
N GLN A 178 0.06 -9.70 -9.46
CA GLN A 178 0.15 -11.05 -8.90
C GLN A 178 -0.57 -11.02 -7.54
N PHE A 179 -1.76 -11.61 -7.46
CA PHE A 179 -2.50 -11.75 -6.20
C PHE A 179 -2.14 -13.07 -5.55
N VAL A 180 -1.49 -12.99 -4.40
CA VAL A 180 -0.89 -14.15 -3.74
C VAL A 180 -1.23 -14.22 -2.26
N LEU A 181 -1.44 -15.45 -1.79
CA LEU A 181 -1.55 -15.72 -0.36
C LEU A 181 -0.16 -15.66 0.28
N MET A 182 -0.04 -14.92 1.37
CA MET A 182 1.21 -14.73 2.10
C MET A 182 1.37 -15.68 3.29
N THR A 183 0.27 -16.23 3.78
CA THR A 183 0.24 -17.19 4.88
C THR A 183 -0.37 -18.51 4.42
N SER A 184 0.13 -19.63 4.93
CA SER A 184 -0.57 -20.89 4.72
C SER A 184 -1.84 -20.88 5.57
N PRO A 185 -3.01 -21.23 5.02
CA PRO A 185 -4.21 -21.41 5.81
C PRO A 185 -4.00 -22.62 6.74
N ILE A 186 -3.52 -22.35 7.94
CA ILE A 186 -3.40 -23.37 8.98
C ILE A 186 -4.78 -23.50 9.59
N GLY A 187 -5.48 -24.58 9.26
CA GLY A 187 -6.69 -24.96 9.98
C GLY A 187 -6.33 -25.28 11.42
N ILE A 188 -6.43 -24.33 12.32
CA ILE A 188 -6.26 -24.57 13.76
C ILE A 188 -7.50 -25.30 14.22
N LYS A 189 -7.37 -26.61 14.47
CA LYS A 189 -8.39 -27.35 15.23
C LYS A 189 -8.33 -26.87 16.66
N LYS A 190 -9.36 -26.16 17.10
CA LYS A 190 -9.50 -25.74 18.48
C LYS A 190 -10.18 -26.87 19.27
N GLY A 191 -9.41 -27.61 20.06
CA GLY A 191 -9.92 -28.64 20.98
C GLY A 191 -10.50 -29.88 20.27
N THR A 192 -11.63 -30.37 20.78
CA THR A 192 -12.33 -31.60 20.33
C THR A 192 -13.25 -31.39 19.14
N ASP A 193 -13.17 -30.27 18.44
CA ASP A 193 -13.99 -29.99 17.27
C ASP A 193 -13.54 -30.86 16.08
N THR A 194 -14.43 -31.77 15.66
CA THR A 194 -14.23 -32.68 14.54
C THR A 194 -14.74 -32.12 13.21
N THR A 195 -15.28 -30.90 13.19
CA THR A 195 -15.72 -30.27 11.94
C THR A 195 -14.54 -30.03 11.03
N PRO A 196 -14.62 -30.42 9.72
CA PRO A 196 -13.57 -30.10 8.76
C PRO A 196 -13.41 -28.59 8.72
N SER A 197 -12.18 -28.08 8.92
CA SER A 197 -11.89 -26.67 8.70
C SER A 197 -12.12 -26.36 7.23
N VAL A 198 -13.18 -25.60 6.93
CA VAL A 198 -13.36 -25.04 5.58
C VAL A 198 -12.20 -24.06 5.38
N ALA A 199 -11.35 -24.35 4.39
CA ALA A 199 -10.26 -23.44 4.04
C ALA A 199 -10.87 -22.08 3.67
N ARG A 200 -10.67 -21.07 4.51
CA ARG A 200 -11.12 -19.72 4.24
C ARG A 200 -10.39 -19.19 3.01
N LYS A 201 -11.07 -18.46 2.17
CA LYS A 201 -10.55 -17.91 0.92
C LYS A 201 -10.95 -16.46 0.83
N HIS A 202 -10.11 -15.65 0.22
CA HIS A 202 -10.53 -14.35 -0.25
C HIS A 202 -11.58 -14.50 -1.37
N THR A 203 -12.45 -13.51 -1.49
CA THR A 203 -13.49 -13.50 -2.52
C THR A 203 -12.89 -13.41 -3.91
N ILE A 204 -11.81 -12.62 -4.07
CA ILE A 204 -11.05 -12.56 -5.32
C ILE A 204 -10.17 -13.83 -5.42
N PRO A 205 -10.22 -14.58 -6.53
CA PRO A 205 -9.32 -15.71 -6.73
C PRO A 205 -7.85 -15.30 -6.78
N TYR A 206 -6.95 -16.10 -6.19
CA TYR A 206 -5.51 -15.88 -6.34
C TYR A 206 -5.08 -16.13 -7.78
N GLY A 207 -4.13 -15.34 -8.27
CA GLY A 207 -3.64 -15.48 -9.63
C GLY A 207 -3.05 -14.19 -10.20
N ASN A 208 -2.89 -14.19 -11.51
CA ASN A 208 -2.37 -13.06 -12.25
C ASN A 208 -3.50 -12.30 -12.95
N TYR A 209 -3.51 -10.99 -12.82
CA TYR A 209 -4.48 -10.11 -13.46
C TYR A 209 -3.76 -9.04 -14.28
N THR A 210 -4.36 -8.64 -15.38
CA THR A 210 -3.95 -7.46 -16.14
C THR A 210 -5.10 -6.47 -16.10
N LEU A 211 -4.90 -5.39 -15.37
CA LEU A 211 -5.90 -4.32 -15.26
C LEU A 211 -5.52 -3.18 -16.19
N THR A 212 -6.50 -2.62 -16.88
CA THR A 212 -6.36 -1.48 -17.78
C THR A 212 -6.84 -0.22 -17.07
N LYS A 213 -6.13 0.89 -17.25
CA LYS A 213 -6.52 2.20 -16.71
C LYS A 213 -7.81 2.69 -17.35
N GLN A 214 -8.68 3.28 -16.52
CA GLN A 214 -9.99 3.81 -16.93
C GLN A 214 -9.98 5.33 -16.97
#